data_02006824e90074d3a844c531e9cb076e
#
_entry.id   02006824e90074d3a844c531e9cb076e
#
_cell.length_a   1.000
_cell.length_b   1.000
_cell.length_c   1.000
_cell.angle_alpha   90.00
_cell.angle_beta   90.00
_cell.angle_gamma   90.00
#
_symmetry.space_group_name_H-M   'P 1'
#
loop_
_entity.id
_entity.type
_entity.pdbx_description
1 polymer ?
#
loop_
_entity_poly.entity_id
_entity_poly.type
_entity_poly.pdbx_seq_one_letter_code
_entity_poly.pdbx_strand_id
1 'polypeptide(L)'
;MDAYSKLLVRVHHMHELANAEQWAELIEQRSNYVVLVEELRELDVTVVLDAQGKQRKSELLEQILEHDVEIRRRLVARRDELGKLIGVTQRQRDLHRAYAPQQGAYDAYESDPSRDKGAS
;
A
#
# COMPACT_ATOMS: atom_id res chain seq x y z
N MET A 1 26.84 1.38 -9.65
CA MET A 1 25.99 2.57 -9.59
C MET A 1 24.75 2.46 -10.46
N ASP A 2 24.84 1.73 -11.58
CA ASP A 2 23.67 1.55 -12.44
C ASP A 2 22.49 0.96 -11.72
N ALA A 3 22.74 0.06 -10.76
CA ALA A 3 21.66 -0.57 -10.01
C ALA A 3 20.89 0.45 -9.17
N TYR A 4 21.59 1.41 -8.58
CA TYR A 4 20.95 2.48 -7.81
C TYR A 4 20.20 3.45 -8.72
N SER A 5 20.73 3.73 -9.90
CA SER A 5 20.04 4.57 -10.88
C SER A 5 18.75 3.92 -11.35
N LYS A 6 18.79 2.62 -11.60
CA LYS A 6 17.57 1.87 -11.98
C LYS A 6 16.56 1.86 -10.85
N LEU A 7 17.03 1.73 -9.62
CA LEU A 7 16.17 1.76 -8.45
C LEU A 7 15.48 3.12 -8.31
N LEU A 8 16.21 4.20 -8.56
CA LEU A 8 15.66 5.54 -8.52
C LEU A 8 14.56 5.72 -9.58
N VAL A 9 14.79 5.24 -10.80
CA VAL A 9 13.79 5.30 -11.85
C VAL A 9 12.52 4.55 -11.43
N ARG A 10 12.69 3.39 -10.84
CA ARG A 10 11.57 2.58 -10.40
C ARG A 10 10.77 3.24 -9.29
N VAL A 11 11.46 3.79 -8.29
CA VAL A 11 10.75 4.44 -7.16
C VAL A 11 10.07 5.73 -7.62
N HIS A 12 10.65 6.42 -8.59
CA HIS A 12 10.02 7.60 -9.18
C HIS A 12 8.71 7.20 -9.87
N HIS A 13 8.72 6.10 -10.62
CA HIS A 13 7.52 5.60 -11.26
C HIS A 13 6.46 5.21 -10.24
N MET A 14 6.89 4.56 -9.13
CA MET A 14 5.98 4.21 -8.05
C MET A 14 5.34 5.46 -7.42
N HIS A 15 6.12 6.53 -7.28
CA HIS A 15 5.62 7.79 -6.76
C HIS A 15 4.55 8.37 -7.70
N GLU A 16 4.78 8.28 -9.00
CA GLU A 16 3.79 8.72 -9.99
C GLU A 16 2.51 7.89 -9.89
N LEU A 17 2.63 6.58 -9.70
CA LEU A 17 1.46 5.72 -9.51
C LEU A 17 0.68 6.11 -8.26
N ALA A 18 1.39 6.45 -7.18
CA ALA A 18 0.75 6.89 -5.94
C ALA A 18 0.00 8.20 -6.16
N ASN A 19 0.60 9.14 -6.89
CA ASN A 19 -0.05 10.41 -7.19
C ASN A 19 -1.29 10.23 -8.07
N ALA A 20 -1.26 9.24 -8.96
CA ALA A 20 -2.38 8.93 -9.83
C ALA A 20 -3.39 7.97 -9.19
N GLU A 21 -3.15 7.58 -7.95
CA GLU A 21 -4.01 6.67 -7.17
C GLU A 21 -4.19 5.30 -7.85
N GLN A 22 -3.16 4.85 -8.54
CA GLN A 22 -3.14 3.52 -9.15
C GLN A 22 -2.62 2.52 -8.14
N TRP A 23 -3.43 2.24 -7.12
CA TRP A 23 -3.01 1.49 -5.93
C TRP A 23 -2.62 0.05 -6.21
N ALA A 24 -3.39 -0.64 -7.05
CA ALA A 24 -3.11 -2.04 -7.36
C ALA A 24 -1.76 -2.20 -8.04
N GLU A 25 -1.49 -1.35 -9.03
CA GLU A 25 -0.23 -1.40 -9.76
C GLU A 25 0.93 -0.95 -8.87
N LEU A 26 0.70 0.03 -8.01
CA LEU A 26 1.70 0.49 -7.06
C LEU A 26 2.13 -0.65 -6.12
N ILE A 27 1.18 -1.40 -5.59
CA ILE A 27 1.47 -2.51 -4.69
C ILE A 27 2.30 -3.58 -5.40
N GLU A 28 1.95 -3.89 -6.64
CA GLU A 28 2.70 -4.85 -7.44
C GLU A 28 4.13 -4.38 -7.69
N GLN A 29 4.30 -3.12 -8.08
CA GLN A 29 5.61 -2.54 -8.31
C GLN A 29 6.43 -2.49 -7.02
N ARG A 30 5.77 -2.22 -5.90
CA ARG A 30 6.45 -2.16 -4.61
C ARG A 30 7.02 -3.53 -4.20
N SER A 31 6.32 -4.60 -4.48
CA SER A 31 6.82 -5.95 -4.22
C SER A 31 8.12 -6.22 -4.99
N ASN A 32 8.15 -5.84 -6.26
CA ASN A 32 9.35 -5.98 -7.08
C ASN A 32 10.48 -5.09 -6.57
N TYR A 33 10.14 -3.89 -6.14
CA TYR A 33 11.09 -2.93 -5.59
C TYR A 33 11.80 -3.50 -4.34
N VAL A 34 11.06 -4.11 -3.44
CA VAL A 34 11.62 -4.69 -2.22
C VAL A 34 12.63 -5.79 -2.54
N VAL A 35 12.34 -6.63 -3.53
CA VAL A 35 13.25 -7.68 -3.98
C VAL A 35 14.54 -7.06 -4.53
N LEU A 36 14.43 -6.00 -5.33
CA LEU A 36 15.59 -5.31 -5.88
C LEU A 36 16.45 -4.69 -4.79
N VAL A 37 15.83 -4.12 -3.77
CA VAL A 37 16.55 -3.53 -2.64
C VAL A 37 17.36 -4.60 -1.91
N GLU A 38 16.76 -5.76 -1.68
CA GLU A 38 17.46 -6.86 -1.02
C GLU A 38 18.65 -7.36 -1.84
N GLU A 39 18.47 -7.53 -3.14
CA GLU A 39 19.55 -7.94 -4.04
C GLU A 39 20.69 -6.93 -4.03
N LEU A 40 20.35 -5.65 -4.01
CA LEU A 40 21.32 -4.59 -3.99
C LEU A 40 22.12 -4.56 -2.70
N ARG A 41 21.44 -4.82 -1.59
CA ARG A 41 22.07 -4.87 -0.28
C ARG A 41 23.13 -5.98 -0.23
N GLU A 42 22.82 -7.14 -0.81
CA GLU A 42 23.76 -8.25 -0.87
C GLU A 42 24.98 -7.91 -1.73
N LEU A 43 24.76 -7.24 -2.85
CA LEU A 43 25.86 -6.82 -3.73
C LEU A 43 26.74 -5.78 -3.06
N ASP A 44 26.16 -4.87 -2.29
CA ASP A 44 26.89 -3.81 -1.61
C ASP A 44 27.95 -4.34 -0.65
N VAL A 45 27.71 -5.51 -0.07
CA VAL A 45 28.66 -6.10 0.87
C VAL A 45 29.99 -6.44 0.18
N THR A 46 29.95 -6.72 -1.12
CA THR A 46 31.11 -7.18 -1.87
C THR A 46 31.80 -6.09 -2.70
N VAL A 47 31.14 -4.94 -2.84
CA VAL A 47 31.67 -3.86 -3.70
C VAL A 47 32.34 -2.79 -2.87
N VAL A 48 33.60 -2.46 -3.26
CA VAL A 48 34.34 -1.36 -2.64
C VAL A 48 34.27 -0.15 -3.57
N LEU A 49 33.80 0.96 -3.04
CA LEU A 49 33.64 2.20 -3.79
C LEU A 49 34.72 3.20 -3.35
N ASP A 50 35.19 4.01 -4.29
CA ASP A 50 36.05 5.14 -3.94
C ASP A 50 35.21 6.28 -3.39
N ALA A 51 35.85 7.41 -3.03
CA ALA A 51 35.13 8.55 -2.44
C ALA A 51 34.04 9.10 -3.35
N GLN A 52 34.33 9.16 -4.64
CA GLN A 52 33.41 9.68 -5.63
C GLN A 52 32.20 8.73 -5.79
N GLY A 53 32.47 7.43 -5.81
CA GLY A 53 31.42 6.42 -5.88
C GLY A 53 30.54 6.44 -4.66
N LYS A 54 31.12 6.61 -3.47
CA LYS A 54 30.35 6.72 -2.22
C LYS A 54 29.45 7.96 -2.22
N GLN A 55 29.98 9.08 -2.72
CA GLN A 55 29.20 10.32 -2.82
C GLN A 55 28.02 10.14 -3.77
N ARG A 56 28.25 9.53 -4.92
CA ARG A 56 27.20 9.27 -5.90
C ARG A 56 26.13 8.35 -5.35
N LYS A 57 26.54 7.31 -4.65
CA LYS A 57 25.63 6.37 -4.01
C LYS A 57 24.77 7.08 -2.96
N SER A 58 25.41 7.93 -2.14
CA SER A 58 24.71 8.68 -1.11
C SER A 58 23.65 9.60 -1.70
N GLU A 59 23.96 10.28 -2.79
CA GLU A 59 23.01 11.16 -3.47
C GLU A 59 21.83 10.40 -4.03
N LEU A 60 22.10 9.24 -4.65
CA LEU A 60 21.03 8.42 -5.20
C LEU A 60 20.14 7.85 -4.11
N LEU A 61 20.72 7.38 -3.01
CA LEU A 61 19.97 6.87 -1.89
C LEU A 61 19.09 7.95 -1.27
N GLU A 62 19.59 9.17 -1.15
CA GLU A 62 18.82 10.27 -0.61
C GLU A 62 17.56 10.52 -1.44
N GLN A 63 17.72 10.56 -2.77
CA GLN A 63 16.59 10.76 -3.67
C GLN A 63 15.60 9.60 -3.60
N ILE A 64 16.11 8.37 -3.54
CA ILE A 64 15.26 7.19 -3.43
C ILE A 64 14.45 7.24 -2.14
N LEU A 65 15.08 7.61 -1.03
CA LEU A 65 14.41 7.70 0.26
C LEU A 65 13.35 8.78 0.27
N GLU A 66 13.60 9.92 -0.37
CA GLU A 66 12.61 11.00 -0.47
C GLU A 66 11.35 10.51 -1.17
N HIS A 67 11.51 9.81 -2.29
CA HIS A 67 10.35 9.25 -3.00
C HIS A 67 9.64 8.19 -2.15
N ASP A 68 10.42 7.33 -1.48
CA ASP A 68 9.85 6.25 -0.69
C ASP A 68 9.03 6.76 0.49
N VAL A 69 9.50 7.80 1.16
CA VAL A 69 8.76 8.43 2.27
C VAL A 69 7.41 8.93 1.78
N GLU A 70 7.39 9.61 0.63
CA GLU A 70 6.15 10.14 0.08
C GLU A 70 5.19 9.03 -0.32
N ILE A 71 5.72 7.96 -0.93
CA ILE A 71 4.91 6.79 -1.30
C ILE A 71 4.27 6.18 -0.06
N ARG A 72 5.05 5.98 1.00
CA ARG A 72 4.55 5.41 2.25
C ARG A 72 3.46 6.28 2.85
N ARG A 73 3.66 7.59 2.83
CA ARG A 73 2.68 8.52 3.38
C ARG A 73 1.36 8.41 2.65
N ARG A 74 1.39 8.28 1.33
CA ARG A 74 0.17 8.13 0.54
C ARG A 74 -0.49 6.78 0.77
N LEU A 75 0.31 5.73 0.94
CA LEU A 75 -0.23 4.40 1.24
C LEU A 75 -0.92 4.38 2.62
N VAL A 76 -0.32 5.05 3.60
CA VAL A 76 -0.91 5.17 4.94
C VAL A 76 -2.23 5.94 4.86
N ALA A 77 -2.24 7.06 4.14
CA ALA A 77 -3.45 7.84 3.96
C ALA A 77 -4.55 7.03 3.29
N ARG A 78 -4.19 6.22 2.29
CA ARG A 78 -5.15 5.35 1.61
C ARG A 78 -5.69 4.28 2.54
N ARG A 79 -4.83 3.69 3.36
CA ARG A 79 -5.25 2.71 4.36
C ARG A 79 -6.25 3.32 5.34
N ASP A 80 -5.97 4.54 5.79
CA ASP A 80 -6.85 5.23 6.74
C ASP A 80 -8.20 5.56 6.10
N GLU A 81 -8.18 5.98 4.84
CA GLU A 81 -9.40 6.20 4.06
C GLU A 81 -10.25 4.95 3.99
N LEU A 82 -9.64 3.83 3.66
CA LEU A 82 -10.32 2.55 3.57
C LEU A 82 -10.87 2.13 4.93
N GLY A 83 -10.12 2.39 5.99
CA GLY A 83 -10.57 2.11 7.35
C GLY A 83 -11.81 2.89 7.71
N LYS A 84 -11.88 4.16 7.32
CA LYS A 84 -13.05 4.99 7.55
C LYS A 84 -14.26 4.47 6.79
N LEU A 85 -14.06 4.08 5.53
CA LEU A 85 -15.14 3.53 4.71
C LEU A 85 -15.69 2.23 5.32
N ILE A 86 -14.81 1.37 5.81
CA ILE A 86 -15.21 0.13 6.47
C ILE A 86 -16.02 0.46 7.73
N GLY A 87 -15.57 1.45 8.50
CA GLY A 87 -16.28 1.87 9.70
C GLY A 87 -17.68 2.37 9.42
N VAL A 88 -17.85 3.17 8.36
CA VAL A 88 -19.16 3.66 7.95
C VAL A 88 -20.05 2.49 7.53
N THR A 89 -19.51 1.57 6.75
CA THR A 89 -20.26 0.39 6.31
C THR A 89 -20.73 -0.45 7.51
N GLN A 90 -19.86 -0.64 8.50
CA GLN A 90 -20.22 -1.37 9.70
C GLN A 90 -21.32 -0.67 10.49
N ARG A 91 -21.24 0.65 10.64
CA ARG A 91 -22.27 1.41 11.32
C ARG A 91 -23.60 1.29 10.61
N GLN A 92 -23.59 1.33 9.30
CA GLN A 92 -24.81 1.14 8.52
C GLN A 92 -25.41 -0.24 8.74
N ARG A 93 -24.58 -1.25 8.79
CA ARG A 93 -25.02 -2.61 9.08
C ARG A 93 -25.61 -2.74 10.48
N ASP A 94 -24.96 -2.11 11.45
CA ASP A 94 -25.43 -2.15 12.83
C ASP A 94 -26.77 -1.46 12.98
N LEU A 95 -26.95 -0.31 12.33
CA LEU A 95 -28.23 0.39 12.32
C LEU A 95 -29.31 -0.44 11.66
N HIS A 96 -29.01 -1.03 10.53
CA HIS A 96 -29.96 -1.89 9.83
C HIS A 96 -30.37 -3.07 10.70
N ARG A 97 -29.40 -3.67 11.37
CA ARG A 97 -29.64 -4.79 12.27
C ARG A 97 -30.48 -4.38 13.44
N ALA A 98 -30.30 -3.17 13.96
CA ALA A 98 -31.05 -2.65 15.07
C ALA A 98 -32.52 -2.45 14.70
N TYR A 99 -32.81 -2.08 13.45
CA TYR A 99 -34.16 -1.89 12.98
C TYR A 99 -34.80 -3.14 12.41
N ALA A 100 -33.99 -4.14 12.05
CA ALA A 100 -34.51 -5.37 11.46
C ALA A 100 -35.57 -6.09 12.30
N PRO A 101 -35.41 -6.20 13.62
CA PRO A 101 -36.45 -6.85 14.43
C PRO A 101 -37.79 -6.17 14.37
N GLN A 102 -37.83 -4.85 14.18
CA GLN A 102 -39.07 -4.10 14.10
C GLN A 102 -39.78 -4.33 12.79
N GLN A 103 -39.01 -4.50 11.74
CA GLN A 103 -39.56 -4.81 10.43
C GLN A 103 -39.53 -6.30 10.20
N GLY A 104 -38.67 -6.96 10.93
CA GLY A 104 -38.25 -8.29 10.64
C GLY A 104 -39.27 -9.36 10.88
N ALA A 105 -40.32 -9.02 11.57
CA ALA A 105 -41.39 -9.98 11.70
C ALA A 105 -41.79 -10.51 10.33
N TYR A 106 -41.51 -9.74 9.32
CA TYR A 106 -41.84 -10.15 7.98
C TYR A 106 -40.65 -10.62 7.20
N ASP A 107 -39.50 -10.40 7.70
CA ASP A 107 -38.36 -10.56 6.87
C ASP A 107 -37.64 -11.85 7.09
N ALA A 108 -37.93 -12.46 8.03
CA ALA A 108 -37.17 -13.68 8.21
C ALA A 108 -36.24 -13.98 7.06
N TYR A 109 -36.04 -13.18 6.58
CA TYR A 109 -35.11 -13.36 6.21
C TYR A 109 -34.07 -13.19 5.81
N GLU A 110 -34.05 -13.14 5.15
CA GLU A 110 -33.04 -12.99 4.99
C GLU A 110 -31.99 -13.13 5.34
N SER A 111 -32.28 -13.31 5.14
CA SER A 111 -31.33 -13.78 5.70
C SER A 111 -30.40 -13.85 5.84
N ASP A 112 -30.20 -14.06 5.42
CA ASP A 112 -29.39 -14.49 5.87
C ASP A 112 -28.57 -14.46 5.98
N PRO A 113 -28.43 -14.57 5.41
CA PRO A 113 -27.74 -14.89 5.78
C PRO A 113 -27.05 -14.71 5.89
N SER A 114 -27.08 -14.76 5.08
CA SER A 114 -26.77 -15.10 5.49
C SER A 114 -26.40 -14.80 5.56
N ARG A 115 -26.21 -14.79 4.89
CA ARG A 115 -26.21 -14.93 5.23
C ARG A 115 -25.59 -14.93 5.82
N ASP A 116 -25.33 -14.74 5.06
CA ASP A 116 -25.13 -15.12 5.76
C ASP A 116 -24.66 -15.13 6.33
N LYS A 117 -24.46 -15.35 5.94
CA LYS A 117 -24.32 -15.73 6.65
C LYS A 117 -23.75 -15.64 7.40
N GLY A 118 -23.79 -15.29 6.72
CA GLY A 118 -23.53 -15.35 7.32
C GLY A 118 -23.19 -14.85 7.72
N ALA A 119 -23.36 -14.81 7.42
CA ALA A 119 -23.36 -14.53 7.89
C ALA A 119 -23.10 -14.21 8.31
N SER A 120 -23.23 -14.31 7.88
CA SER A 120 -23.27 -14.22 8.32
C SER A 120 -23.12 -14.34 8.70
#